data_080e76dc8b6e9feab6548213958e36b6
#
_entry.id   080e76dc8b6e9feab6548213958e36b6
#
_cell.length_a   1.000
_cell.length_b   1.000
_cell.length_c   1.000
_cell.angle_alpha   90.00
_cell.angle_beta   90.00
_cell.angle_gamma   90.00
#
_symmetry.space_group_name_H-M   'P 1'
#
loop_
_entity.id
_entity.type
_entity.pdbx_description
1 polymer ?
#
loop_
_entity_poly.entity_id
_entity_poly.type
_entity_poly.pdbx_seq_one_letter_code
_entity_poly.pdbx_strand_id
1 'polypeptide(L)'
;MNLPAYNEFYETRHFMSGSADMGTVQFGGEEIPVGTNLLFSCENVADLCVAAEICEDLWVPNPPSVQHALAGASVICNLSASDEMVGKGSYRRDLVAGQSARLVCAYLYATAGEGESITDLVFGGQNLIAENGTVLAESATFENETNVATID
;
A
#
# COMPACT_ATOMS: atom_id res chain seq x y z
N MET A 1 -9.63 1.86 6.25
CA MET A 1 -8.26 1.40 6.64
C MET A 1 -8.42 0.31 7.69
N ASN A 2 -7.90 -0.86 7.43
CA ASN A 2 -8.05 -2.04 8.28
C ASN A 2 -6.82 -2.19 9.18
N LEU A 3 -7.04 -2.31 10.49
CA LEU A 3 -5.97 -2.53 11.46
C LEU A 3 -5.99 -3.99 11.89
N PRO A 4 -4.90 -4.76 11.66
CA PRO A 4 -4.84 -6.13 12.14
C PRO A 4 -4.77 -6.19 13.67
N ALA A 5 -5.44 -7.19 14.24
CA ALA A 5 -5.47 -7.46 15.67
C ALA A 5 -5.51 -8.97 15.94
N TYR A 6 -4.60 -9.70 15.27
CA TYR A 6 -4.49 -11.14 15.38
C TYR A 6 -3.02 -11.55 15.39
N ASN A 7 -2.71 -12.69 15.95
CA ASN A 7 -1.34 -13.19 16.13
C ASN A 7 -0.43 -12.13 16.76
N GLU A 8 0.66 -11.80 16.11
CA GLU A 8 1.69 -10.85 16.52
C GLU A 8 1.36 -9.39 16.19
N PHE A 9 0.23 -9.13 15.49
CA PHE A 9 -0.19 -7.78 15.15
C PHE A 9 -1.09 -7.18 16.23
N TYR A 10 -0.65 -6.06 16.80
CA TYR A 10 -1.30 -5.39 17.94
C TYR A 10 -1.68 -3.92 17.65
N GLU A 11 -1.87 -3.58 16.39
CA GLU A 11 -2.05 -2.19 15.93
C GLU A 11 -3.22 -1.49 16.60
N THR A 12 -4.30 -2.20 16.90
CA THR A 12 -5.47 -1.65 17.62
C THR A 12 -5.18 -1.22 19.07
N ARG A 13 -4.03 -1.59 19.63
CA ARG A 13 -3.58 -1.08 20.95
C ARG A 13 -3.00 0.32 20.87
N HIS A 14 -2.49 0.71 19.70
CA HIS A 14 -1.74 1.94 19.50
C HIS A 14 -2.45 2.90 18.55
N PHE A 15 -3.29 2.38 17.66
CA PHE A 15 -3.94 3.14 16.61
C PHE A 15 -5.45 2.90 16.60
N MET A 16 -6.17 3.92 16.21
CA MET A 16 -7.61 3.84 15.94
C MET A 16 -7.81 3.88 14.42
N SER A 17 -8.70 3.03 13.92
CA SER A 17 -9.08 3.05 12.50
C SER A 17 -9.62 4.42 12.11
N GLY A 18 -9.09 4.97 11.02
CA GLY A 18 -9.59 6.21 10.44
C GLY A 18 -10.96 6.02 9.78
N SER A 19 -11.67 7.13 9.61
CA SER A 19 -12.88 7.22 8.81
C SER A 19 -12.64 7.95 7.50
N ALA A 20 -13.63 7.95 6.61
CA ALA A 20 -13.55 8.60 5.30
C ALA A 20 -13.23 10.11 5.42
N ASP A 21 -13.83 10.76 6.40
CA ASP A 21 -13.61 12.17 6.73
C ASP A 21 -13.37 12.27 8.23
N MET A 22 -12.22 12.84 8.59
CA MET A 22 -11.80 13.12 9.98
C MET A 22 -11.58 14.62 10.21
N GLY A 23 -11.99 15.48 9.26
CA GLY A 23 -11.77 16.91 9.30
C GLY A 23 -10.37 17.30 8.81
N THR A 24 -9.76 18.28 9.47
CA THR A 24 -8.46 18.84 9.09
C THR A 24 -7.48 18.82 10.26
N VAL A 25 -6.20 18.91 9.94
CA VAL A 25 -5.10 19.04 10.91
C VAL A 25 -4.15 20.15 10.46
N GLN A 26 -3.58 20.87 11.42
CA GLN A 26 -2.51 21.83 11.16
C GLN A 26 -1.18 21.09 11.02
N PHE A 27 -0.55 21.16 9.86
CA PHE A 27 0.75 20.54 9.59
C PHE A 27 1.61 21.47 8.75
N GLY A 28 2.83 21.77 9.19
CA GLY A 28 3.75 22.65 8.46
C GLY A 28 3.28 24.10 8.29
N GLY A 29 2.27 24.53 9.06
CA GLY A 29 1.65 25.86 8.93
C GLY A 29 0.46 25.91 7.97
N GLU A 30 0.08 24.78 7.41
CA GLU A 30 -1.06 24.61 6.51
C GLU A 30 -2.15 23.76 7.16
N GLU A 31 -3.39 23.99 6.76
CA GLU A 31 -4.53 23.18 7.14
C GLU A 31 -4.72 22.06 6.12
N ILE A 32 -4.53 20.83 6.56
CA ILE A 32 -4.52 19.64 5.69
C ILE A 32 -5.71 18.73 6.01
N PRO A 33 -6.47 18.26 5.01
CA PRO A 33 -7.54 17.29 5.23
C PRO A 33 -7.00 15.96 5.74
N VAL A 34 -7.75 15.33 6.64
CA VAL A 34 -7.45 14.00 7.20
C VAL A 34 -8.60 13.06 6.91
N GLY A 35 -8.30 11.89 6.41
CA GLY A 35 -9.29 10.87 6.10
C GLY A 35 -8.68 9.66 5.41
N THR A 36 -9.49 8.65 5.17
CA THR A 36 -9.06 7.42 4.50
C THR A 36 -9.43 7.38 3.02
N ASN A 37 -10.18 8.38 2.52
CA ASN A 37 -10.63 8.47 1.14
C ASN A 37 -9.99 9.66 0.40
N LEU A 38 -8.75 9.96 0.72
CA LEU A 38 -8.03 11.05 0.08
C LEU A 38 -7.44 10.62 -1.26
N LEU A 39 -7.59 11.49 -2.26
CA LEU A 39 -6.94 11.39 -3.56
C LEU A 39 -6.00 12.59 -3.73
N PHE A 40 -4.84 12.34 -4.27
CA PHE A 40 -3.79 13.34 -4.52
C PHE A 40 -3.60 13.50 -6.03
N SER A 41 -4.21 14.50 -6.61
CA SER A 41 -4.07 14.81 -8.03
C SER A 41 -2.81 15.61 -8.28
N CYS A 42 -2.08 15.27 -9.35
CA CYS A 42 -0.90 16.02 -9.79
C CYS A 42 -1.32 17.16 -10.69
N GLU A 43 -0.91 18.40 -10.36
CA GLU A 43 -1.23 19.57 -11.16
C GLU A 43 -0.50 19.61 -12.52
N ASN A 44 0.69 19.02 -12.58
CA ASN A 44 1.61 19.11 -13.72
C ASN A 44 1.62 17.87 -14.63
N VAL A 45 0.95 16.80 -14.21
CA VAL A 45 0.84 15.55 -14.99
C VAL A 45 -0.63 15.20 -15.09
N ALA A 46 -1.15 15.27 -16.30
CA ALA A 46 -2.53 14.92 -16.55
C ALA A 46 -2.81 13.46 -16.13
N ASP A 47 -3.98 13.24 -15.55
CA ASP A 47 -4.49 11.92 -15.13
C ASP A 47 -3.68 11.20 -14.06
N LEU A 48 -2.61 11.82 -13.54
CA LEU A 48 -1.90 11.30 -12.39
C LEU A 48 -2.66 11.62 -11.10
N CYS A 49 -3.27 10.61 -10.53
CA CYS A 49 -4.00 10.67 -9.28
C CYS A 49 -3.56 9.53 -8.37
N VAL A 50 -2.98 9.86 -7.23
CA VAL A 50 -2.41 8.89 -6.28
C VAL A 50 -3.34 8.71 -5.10
N ALA A 51 -3.52 7.48 -4.65
CA ALA A 51 -4.15 7.15 -3.39
C ALA A 51 -3.26 6.21 -2.58
N ALA A 52 -3.49 6.17 -1.26
CA ALA A 52 -2.74 5.32 -0.35
C ALA A 52 -3.67 4.37 0.41
N GLU A 53 -3.18 3.15 0.61
CA GLU A 53 -3.73 2.20 1.56
C GLU A 53 -2.60 1.56 2.37
N ILE A 54 -2.91 0.86 3.44
CA ILE A 54 -1.88 0.37 4.36
C ILE A 54 -2.02 -1.14 4.54
N CYS A 55 -0.96 -1.85 4.23
CA CYS A 55 -0.69 -3.23 4.63
C CYS A 55 -1.93 -4.15 4.48
N GLU A 56 -2.64 -4.41 5.59
CA GLU A 56 -3.81 -5.28 5.68
C GLU A 56 -4.94 -4.89 4.72
N ASP A 57 -5.00 -3.63 4.31
CA ASP A 57 -6.04 -3.14 3.38
C ASP A 57 -6.08 -3.95 2.07
N LEU A 58 -4.91 -4.39 1.57
CA LEU A 58 -4.83 -5.21 0.34
C LEU A 58 -5.39 -6.64 0.54
N TRP A 59 -5.31 -7.17 1.77
CA TRP A 59 -5.62 -8.57 2.05
C TRP A 59 -7.11 -8.83 2.32
N VAL A 60 -7.90 -7.78 2.53
CA VAL A 60 -9.34 -7.90 2.80
C VAL A 60 -10.14 -8.13 1.49
N PRO A 61 -11.34 -8.73 1.57
CA PRO A 61 -12.16 -8.99 0.38
C PRO A 61 -12.57 -7.74 -0.41
N ASN A 62 -12.64 -6.58 0.25
CA ASN A 62 -12.97 -5.28 -0.35
C ASN A 62 -11.94 -4.23 0.07
N PRO A 63 -10.76 -4.20 -0.59
CA PRO A 63 -9.71 -3.21 -0.31
C PRO A 63 -10.18 -1.77 -0.54
N PRO A 64 -9.71 -0.79 0.24
CA PRO A 64 -9.98 0.64 0.00
C PRO A 64 -9.62 1.11 -1.40
N SER A 65 -8.57 0.54 -2.00
CA SER A 65 -8.14 0.83 -3.36
C SER A 65 -9.24 0.66 -4.42
N VAL A 66 -10.24 -0.20 -4.18
CA VAL A 66 -11.41 -0.33 -5.08
C VAL A 66 -12.17 0.99 -5.16
N GLN A 67 -12.44 1.62 -4.03
CA GLN A 67 -13.13 2.91 -4.00
C GLN A 67 -12.24 4.05 -4.52
N HIS A 68 -10.95 4.00 -4.23
CA HIS A 68 -9.97 4.96 -4.73
C HIS A 68 -9.90 4.94 -6.27
N ALA A 69 -9.81 3.77 -6.88
CA ALA A 69 -9.79 3.61 -8.34
C ALA A 69 -11.11 4.06 -8.98
N LEU A 70 -12.27 3.71 -8.38
CA LEU A 70 -13.58 4.17 -8.84
C LEU A 70 -13.73 5.70 -8.75
N ALA A 71 -13.02 6.34 -7.82
CA ALA A 71 -12.97 7.79 -7.67
C ALA A 71 -11.91 8.48 -8.57
N GLY A 72 -11.13 7.71 -9.35
CA GLY A 72 -10.18 8.23 -10.34
C GLY A 72 -8.70 8.10 -9.96
N ALA A 73 -8.34 7.32 -8.93
CA ALA A 73 -6.93 7.03 -8.67
C ALA A 73 -6.34 6.18 -9.79
N SER A 74 -5.26 6.66 -10.41
CA SER A 74 -4.49 5.94 -11.41
C SER A 74 -3.28 5.21 -10.80
N VAL A 75 -2.87 5.60 -9.59
CA VAL A 75 -1.77 4.98 -8.84
C VAL A 75 -2.22 4.70 -7.42
N ILE A 76 -2.05 3.46 -6.97
CA ILE A 76 -2.28 3.04 -5.58
C ILE A 76 -0.94 2.74 -4.93
N CYS A 77 -0.68 3.36 -3.78
CA CYS A 77 0.49 3.10 -2.95
C CYS A 77 0.08 2.32 -1.69
N ASN A 78 0.65 1.15 -1.48
CA ASN A 78 0.46 0.37 -0.26
C ASN A 78 1.75 0.37 0.56
N LEU A 79 1.66 0.94 1.77
CA LEU A 79 2.75 0.96 2.74
C LEU A 79 2.56 -0.19 3.71
N SER A 80 3.45 -1.15 3.68
CA SER A 80 3.30 -2.43 4.37
C SER A 80 4.42 -2.72 5.38
N ALA A 81 4.09 -3.54 6.35
CA ALA A 81 5.01 -4.30 7.17
C ALA A 81 4.54 -5.76 7.18
N SER A 82 4.61 -6.39 6.01
CA SER A 82 4.14 -7.75 5.81
C SER A 82 5.25 -8.74 6.21
N ASP A 83 4.96 -9.57 7.19
CA ASP A 83 5.85 -10.63 7.62
C ASP A 83 6.15 -11.62 6.49
N GLU A 84 7.32 -12.23 6.53
CA GLU A 84 7.75 -13.23 5.56
C GLU A 84 7.50 -14.64 6.07
N MET A 85 6.81 -15.44 5.27
CA MET A 85 6.55 -16.85 5.51
C MET A 85 6.78 -17.64 4.22
N VAL A 86 7.03 -18.93 4.36
CA VAL A 86 7.21 -19.83 3.21
C VAL A 86 5.99 -19.76 2.27
N GLY A 87 6.22 -19.37 1.03
CA GLY A 87 5.20 -19.24 -0.01
C GLY A 87 4.43 -17.91 -0.02
N LYS A 88 4.60 -17.05 0.98
CA LYS A 88 3.88 -15.77 1.06
C LYS A 88 4.34 -14.78 0.00
N GLY A 89 5.63 -14.79 -0.37
CA GLY A 89 6.17 -13.89 -1.38
C GLY A 89 5.48 -14.06 -2.75
N SER A 90 5.30 -15.30 -3.21
CA SER A 90 4.57 -15.58 -4.46
C SER A 90 3.10 -15.17 -4.38
N TYR A 91 2.43 -15.48 -3.27
CA TYR A 91 1.05 -15.08 -3.06
C TYR A 91 0.89 -13.54 -3.04
N ARG A 92 1.79 -12.83 -2.35
CA ARG A 92 1.83 -11.36 -2.34
C ARG A 92 1.98 -10.79 -3.75
N ARG A 93 2.89 -11.36 -4.53
CA ARG A 93 3.12 -10.98 -5.93
C ARG A 93 1.86 -11.13 -6.77
N ASP A 94 1.19 -12.27 -6.67
CA ASP A 94 -0.06 -12.55 -7.40
C ASP A 94 -1.19 -11.62 -6.94
N LEU A 95 -1.26 -11.31 -5.66
CA LEU A 95 -2.26 -10.40 -5.09
C LEU A 95 -2.07 -8.96 -5.59
N VAL A 96 -0.83 -8.45 -5.58
CA VAL A 96 -0.50 -7.10 -6.09
C VAL A 96 -0.78 -7.01 -7.58
N ALA A 97 -0.32 -7.97 -8.38
CA ALA A 97 -0.59 -8.02 -9.81
C ALA A 97 -2.10 -8.11 -10.10
N GLY A 98 -2.80 -9.01 -9.41
CA GLY A 98 -4.24 -9.18 -9.56
C GLY A 98 -5.04 -7.93 -9.18
N GLN A 99 -4.62 -7.21 -8.15
CA GLN A 99 -5.26 -5.95 -7.75
C GLN A 99 -5.04 -4.87 -8.79
N SER A 100 -3.81 -4.69 -9.30
CA SER A 100 -3.52 -3.72 -10.37
C SER A 100 -4.34 -4.01 -11.65
N ALA A 101 -4.48 -5.28 -12.03
CA ALA A 101 -5.30 -5.70 -13.17
C ALA A 101 -6.78 -5.36 -12.99
N ARG A 102 -7.32 -5.70 -11.82
CA ARG A 102 -8.74 -5.48 -11.53
C ARG A 102 -9.11 -4.01 -11.47
N LEU A 103 -8.20 -3.16 -11.00
CA LEU A 103 -8.41 -1.73 -10.85
C LEU A 103 -7.98 -0.92 -12.08
N VAL A 104 -7.29 -1.56 -13.03
CA VAL A 104 -6.73 -0.90 -14.22
C VAL A 104 -5.88 0.31 -13.80
N CYS A 105 -4.91 0.08 -12.94
CA CYS A 105 -4.04 1.11 -12.37
C CYS A 105 -2.63 0.59 -12.13
N ALA A 106 -1.71 1.50 -11.84
CA ALA A 106 -0.44 1.14 -11.24
C ALA A 106 -0.62 0.87 -9.74
N TYR A 107 0.00 -0.21 -9.25
CA TYR A 107 0.00 -0.57 -7.84
C TYR A 107 1.43 -0.70 -7.32
N LEU A 108 1.78 0.16 -6.37
CA LEU A 108 3.08 0.22 -5.75
C LEU A 108 2.98 -0.35 -4.33
N TYR A 109 3.69 -1.44 -4.09
CA TYR A 109 3.75 -2.10 -2.79
C TYR A 109 5.15 -1.97 -2.20
N ALA A 110 5.26 -1.26 -1.09
CA ALA A 110 6.51 -1.11 -0.35
C ALA A 110 6.37 -1.72 1.04
N THR A 111 7.30 -2.57 1.44
CA THR A 111 7.22 -3.27 2.72
C THR A 111 8.50 -3.16 3.52
N ALA A 112 8.37 -3.31 4.85
CA ALA A 112 9.47 -3.37 5.78
C ALA A 112 10.49 -4.47 5.39
N GLY A 113 11.77 -4.22 5.59
CA GLY A 113 12.87 -5.09 5.22
C GLY A 113 13.93 -5.19 6.29
N GLU A 114 15.20 -5.13 5.88
CA GLU A 114 16.34 -5.26 6.78
C GLU A 114 16.30 -4.22 7.92
N GLY A 115 16.55 -4.69 9.13
CA GLY A 115 16.54 -3.86 10.33
C GLY A 115 15.19 -3.69 11.01
N GLU A 116 14.09 -4.04 10.34
CA GLU A 116 12.74 -3.93 10.89
C GLU A 116 12.24 -5.20 11.58
N SER A 117 12.90 -6.34 11.33
CA SER A 117 12.51 -7.64 11.93
C SER A 117 12.64 -7.61 13.45
N ILE A 118 11.67 -8.25 14.12
CA ILE A 118 11.60 -8.39 15.57
C ILE A 118 11.65 -9.86 15.98
N THR A 119 11.53 -10.15 17.27
CA THR A 119 11.56 -11.53 17.79
C THR A 119 10.51 -12.43 17.16
N ASP A 120 9.32 -11.90 16.91
CA ASP A 120 8.14 -12.65 16.48
C ASP A 120 7.88 -12.54 14.97
N LEU A 121 8.44 -11.52 14.29
CA LEU A 121 8.18 -11.21 12.89
C LEU A 121 9.49 -11.00 12.12
N VAL A 122 9.56 -11.60 10.94
CA VAL A 122 10.64 -11.39 9.97
C VAL A 122 10.07 -10.67 8.77
N PHE A 123 10.72 -9.60 8.33
CA PHE A 123 10.32 -8.82 7.16
C PHE A 123 11.30 -9.03 6.02
N GLY A 124 10.77 -9.35 4.83
CA GLY A 124 11.56 -9.74 3.68
C GLY A 124 11.92 -8.60 2.73
N GLY A 125 11.30 -7.42 2.85
CA GLY A 125 11.61 -6.28 1.98
C GLY A 125 11.18 -6.45 0.52
N GLN A 126 10.28 -7.39 0.20
CA GLN A 126 9.81 -7.61 -1.17
C GLN A 126 8.92 -6.46 -1.64
N ASN A 127 9.52 -5.47 -2.31
CA ASN A 127 8.79 -4.37 -2.94
C ASN A 127 8.34 -4.77 -4.35
N LEU A 128 7.19 -4.24 -4.77
CA LEU A 128 6.57 -4.59 -6.06
C LEU A 128 6.01 -3.33 -6.72
N ILE A 129 6.21 -3.22 -8.03
CA ILE A 129 5.49 -2.29 -8.89
C ILE A 129 4.77 -3.12 -9.95
N ALA A 130 3.45 -3.02 -9.98
CA ALA A 130 2.64 -3.71 -10.99
C ALA A 130 1.71 -2.72 -11.68
N GLU A 131 1.41 -2.96 -12.94
CA GLU A 131 0.47 -2.21 -13.75
C GLU A 131 -0.35 -3.15 -14.63
N ASN A 132 -1.65 -2.95 -14.64
CA ASN A 132 -2.59 -3.75 -15.45
C ASN A 132 -2.34 -5.27 -15.40
N GLY A 133 -1.95 -5.78 -14.22
CA GLY A 133 -1.68 -7.20 -13.98
C GLY A 133 -0.25 -7.65 -14.30
N THR A 134 0.59 -6.78 -14.81
CA THR A 134 1.99 -7.08 -15.10
C THR A 134 2.88 -6.54 -13.98
N VAL A 135 3.73 -7.39 -13.40
CA VAL A 135 4.78 -6.93 -12.48
C VAL A 135 5.91 -6.32 -13.32
N LEU A 136 6.13 -5.01 -13.12
CA LEU A 136 7.13 -4.23 -13.85
C LEU A 136 8.48 -4.22 -13.13
N ALA A 137 8.47 -4.24 -11.79
CA ALA A 137 9.67 -4.32 -10.96
C ALA A 137 9.36 -5.05 -9.66
N GLU A 138 10.36 -5.78 -9.16
CA GLU A 138 10.28 -6.55 -7.93
C GLU A 138 11.67 -6.60 -7.28
N SER A 139 11.77 -6.34 -5.98
CA SER A 139 13.02 -6.53 -5.24
C SER A 139 13.21 -7.98 -4.81
N ALA A 140 14.46 -8.39 -4.69
CA ALA A 140 14.77 -9.67 -4.07
C ALA A 140 14.40 -9.64 -2.58
N THR A 141 13.96 -10.79 -2.06
CA THR A 141 13.67 -10.94 -0.64
C THR A 141 14.98 -10.88 0.17
N PHE A 142 14.94 -10.14 1.28
CA PHE A 142 16.07 -9.89 2.19
C PHE A 142 17.19 -9.01 1.60
N GLU A 143 16.85 -8.23 0.59
CA GLU A 143 17.73 -7.22 0.02
C GLU A 143 17.11 -5.83 0.21
N ASN A 144 17.94 -4.81 0.40
CA ASN A 144 17.50 -3.41 0.45
C ASN A 144 17.66 -2.79 -0.94
N GLU A 145 16.59 -2.81 -1.71
CA GLU A 145 16.57 -2.34 -3.08
C GLU A 145 15.59 -1.19 -3.28
N THR A 146 15.93 -0.29 -4.20
CA THR A 146 15.01 0.71 -4.74
C THR A 146 14.54 0.26 -6.12
N ASN A 147 13.24 0.02 -6.25
CA ASN A 147 12.63 -0.37 -7.51
C ASN A 147 12.15 0.86 -8.27
N VAL A 148 12.41 0.87 -9.58
CA VAL A 148 11.98 1.93 -10.50
C VAL A 148 11.35 1.28 -11.72
N ALA A 149 10.20 1.79 -12.15
CA ALA A 149 9.53 1.38 -13.37
C ALA A 149 8.88 2.59 -14.05
N THR A 150 8.65 2.49 -15.35
CA THR A 150 7.79 3.42 -16.08
C THR A 150 6.39 2.84 -16.13
N ILE A 151 5.40 3.65 -15.84
CA ILE A 151 3.97 3.34 -15.94
C ILE A 151 3.34 4.21 -17.00
N ASP A 152 2.29 3.70 -17.69
CA ASP A 152 1.58 4.38 -18.79
C ASP A 152 0.30 5.10 -18.32
#